data_9d58b6c2615f3e5859ee2966aea349db
#
_entry.id   9d58b6c2615f3e5859ee2966aea349db
#
_cell.length_a   1.000
_cell.length_b   1.000
_cell.length_c   1.000
_cell.angle_alpha   90.00
_cell.angle_beta   90.00
_cell.angle_gamma   90.00
#
_symmetry.space_group_name_H-M   'P 1'
#
loop_
_entity.id
_entity.type
_entity.pdbx_description
1 polymer ?
#
loop_
_entity_poly.entity_id
_entity_poly.type
_entity_poly.pdbx_seq_one_letter_code
_entity_poly.pdbx_strand_id
1 'polypeptide(L)'
;LTEPLQNIQQPQVTKRKSRIRTKISDFGSFIGFKGSEDLGEGLKAVWQLEQDVSVAGGGASQWGNRESFIGLAGEFGTLRAGRVANQFDDASQAIDPWDSNNDVASQLGIFKRHDDMSVSVRYDSPEFSGFSGSVQFVPAQNSKSAYTPAHFVQNKQNQQNQPPTLVPAVVGKPGSDVYYAGLNYKNGGFAGNYAFKYAKHANVGRDAFELFLLGSGSDEAKGTDPLKNHQVHRLTGGYEEGGLNLALAAQLDLSENADKTKNSTTEIAATASYRFGNAVPRISYAHGFDFIERGKKGENTSYDQIIAGVDYDFSKRTSAIVSGAWLKRNTGIGNYTQINAASVGLRHKF
;
A
#
# COMPACT_ATOMS: atom_id res chain seq x y z
N LEU A 1 10.93 -58.37 16.21
CA LEU A 1 9.63 -57.69 16.01
C LEU A 1 9.96 -56.25 15.55
N THR A 2 9.94 -56.06 14.25
CA THR A 2 10.13 -54.77 13.58
C THR A 2 8.76 -54.13 13.34
N GLU A 3 8.50 -52.98 13.96
CA GLU A 3 7.32 -52.17 13.65
C GLU A 3 7.43 -51.57 12.25
N PRO A 4 6.34 -51.53 11.48
CA PRO A 4 6.36 -50.90 10.17
C PRO A 4 6.36 -49.38 10.28
N LEU A 5 7.25 -48.73 9.51
CA LEU A 5 7.30 -47.29 9.32
C LEU A 5 5.94 -46.74 8.90
N GLN A 6 5.39 -45.86 9.73
CA GLN A 6 4.16 -45.12 9.38
C GLN A 6 4.36 -44.29 8.12
N ASN A 7 3.46 -44.45 7.18
CA ASN A 7 3.33 -43.70 5.96
C ASN A 7 3.28 -42.18 6.28
N ILE A 8 4.35 -41.48 6.01
CA ILE A 8 4.34 -40.01 5.96
C ILE A 8 3.54 -39.62 4.71
N GLN A 9 2.27 -39.30 4.90
CA GLN A 9 1.48 -38.70 3.82
C GLN A 9 2.14 -37.39 3.35
N GLN A 10 2.57 -37.37 2.10
CA GLN A 10 3.01 -36.14 1.46
C GLN A 10 1.85 -35.13 1.48
N PRO A 11 2.13 -33.84 1.79
CA PRO A 11 1.10 -32.82 1.80
C PRO A 11 0.47 -32.70 0.41
N GLN A 12 -0.82 -32.97 0.33
CA GLN A 12 -1.62 -32.85 -0.89
C GLN A 12 -1.67 -31.38 -1.30
N VAL A 13 -1.08 -31.06 -2.45
CA VAL A 13 -1.17 -29.74 -3.08
C VAL A 13 -2.63 -29.51 -3.50
N THR A 14 -3.36 -28.74 -2.73
CA THR A 14 -4.75 -28.40 -3.05
C THR A 14 -4.78 -27.27 -4.08
N LYS A 15 -4.77 -27.61 -5.37
CA LYS A 15 -5.04 -26.66 -6.45
C LYS A 15 -6.50 -26.21 -6.38
N ARG A 16 -6.80 -25.07 -5.79
CA ARG A 16 -8.11 -24.44 -5.94
C ARG A 16 -8.22 -23.90 -7.37
N LYS A 17 -9.08 -24.49 -8.19
CA LYS A 17 -9.46 -23.91 -9.49
C LYS A 17 -10.16 -22.59 -9.23
N SER A 18 -9.54 -21.48 -9.61
CA SER A 18 -10.18 -20.17 -9.61
C SER A 18 -11.23 -20.13 -10.73
N ARG A 19 -12.45 -19.69 -10.41
CA ARG A 19 -13.45 -19.38 -11.44
C ARG A 19 -13.13 -18.02 -12.02
N ILE A 20 -13.17 -17.90 -13.36
CA ILE A 20 -13.12 -16.60 -14.02
C ILE A 20 -14.31 -15.78 -13.54
N ARG A 21 -14.07 -14.59 -13.01
CA ARG A 21 -15.11 -13.64 -12.58
C ARG A 21 -14.94 -12.36 -13.36
N THR A 22 -15.98 -11.96 -14.07
CA THR A 22 -16.04 -10.68 -14.77
C THR A 22 -16.84 -9.70 -13.93
N LYS A 23 -16.33 -8.50 -13.76
CA LYS A 23 -17.04 -7.41 -13.05
C LYS A 23 -16.80 -6.09 -13.77
N ILE A 24 -17.77 -5.21 -13.68
CA ILE A 24 -17.58 -3.78 -13.96
C ILE A 24 -17.21 -3.14 -12.63
N SER A 25 -16.11 -2.42 -12.59
CA SER A 25 -15.62 -1.79 -11.37
C SER A 25 -15.07 -0.40 -11.66
N ASP A 26 -15.11 0.42 -10.66
CA ASP A 26 -14.43 1.70 -10.62
C ASP A 26 -12.96 1.52 -10.27
N PHE A 27 -12.06 2.21 -10.97
CA PHE A 27 -10.61 2.15 -10.71
C PHE A 27 -10.10 3.38 -9.92
N GLY A 28 -10.95 3.96 -9.08
CA GLY A 28 -10.58 5.07 -8.22
C GLY A 28 -10.96 6.43 -8.78
N SER A 29 -12.19 6.53 -9.30
CA SER A 29 -12.78 7.82 -9.66
C SER A 29 -12.89 8.72 -8.43
N PHE A 30 -12.54 9.98 -8.59
CA PHE A 30 -12.65 10.97 -7.53
C PHE A 30 -12.98 12.35 -8.05
N ILE A 31 -13.47 13.19 -7.17
CA ILE A 31 -13.69 14.62 -7.39
C ILE A 31 -12.98 15.40 -6.30
N GLY A 32 -12.42 16.55 -6.63
CA GLY A 32 -11.73 17.38 -5.67
C GLY A 32 -11.80 18.86 -5.99
N PHE A 33 -11.59 19.64 -4.95
CA PHE A 33 -11.50 21.08 -4.98
C PHE A 33 -10.20 21.49 -4.28
N LYS A 34 -9.47 22.42 -4.88
CA LYS A 34 -8.26 22.99 -4.28
C LYS A 34 -8.15 24.47 -4.63
N GLY A 35 -7.46 25.19 -3.79
CA GLY A 35 -7.24 26.60 -4.01
C GLY A 35 -6.12 27.16 -3.14
N SER A 36 -5.85 28.43 -3.37
CA SER A 36 -4.93 29.20 -2.57
C SER A 36 -5.41 30.63 -2.45
N GLU A 37 -5.10 31.27 -1.32
CA GLU A 37 -5.34 32.66 -1.03
C GLU A 37 -4.02 33.35 -0.68
N ASP A 38 -3.74 34.48 -1.33
CA ASP A 38 -2.57 35.30 -1.01
C ASP A 38 -2.84 36.08 0.29
N LEU A 39 -1.97 35.88 1.29
CA LEU A 39 -2.04 36.55 2.58
C LEU A 39 -1.11 37.76 2.69
N GLY A 40 -0.37 38.08 1.62
CA GLY A 40 0.67 39.12 1.58
C GLY A 40 2.06 38.60 1.94
N GLU A 41 3.07 39.39 1.64
CA GLU A 41 4.48 39.12 1.95
C GLU A 41 4.99 37.73 1.48
N GLY A 42 4.44 37.19 0.38
CA GLY A 42 4.80 35.87 -0.15
C GLY A 42 4.17 34.69 0.59
N LEU A 43 3.34 34.96 1.59
CA LEU A 43 2.62 33.91 2.34
C LEU A 43 1.27 33.62 1.65
N LYS A 44 0.93 32.34 1.53
CA LYS A 44 -0.33 31.85 0.98
C LYS A 44 -0.99 30.86 1.91
N ALA A 45 -2.30 30.96 2.08
CA ALA A 45 -3.11 29.85 2.54
C ALA A 45 -3.36 28.90 1.37
N VAL A 46 -3.22 27.59 1.60
CA VAL A 46 -3.48 26.55 0.61
C VAL A 46 -4.46 25.54 1.18
N TRP A 47 -5.32 24.99 0.35
CA TRP A 47 -6.31 24.03 0.79
C TRP A 47 -6.68 23.04 -0.32
N GLN A 48 -7.10 21.86 0.06
CA GLN A 48 -7.59 20.80 -0.83
C GLN A 48 -8.68 20.00 -0.11
N LEU A 49 -9.67 19.55 -0.89
CA LEU A 49 -10.70 18.62 -0.44
C LEU A 49 -10.96 17.64 -1.57
N GLU A 50 -10.66 16.37 -1.36
CA GLU A 50 -10.88 15.29 -2.33
C GLU A 50 -11.77 14.18 -1.77
N GLN A 51 -12.53 13.57 -2.66
CA GLN A 51 -13.43 12.48 -2.34
C GLN A 51 -13.47 11.42 -3.45
N ASP A 52 -13.46 10.16 -3.08
CA ASP A 52 -13.78 9.06 -3.99
C ASP A 52 -15.25 9.13 -4.43
N VAL A 53 -15.46 8.88 -5.71
CA VAL A 53 -16.79 8.82 -6.33
C VAL A 53 -16.92 7.49 -7.05
N SER A 54 -17.87 6.65 -6.65
CA SER A 54 -18.10 5.38 -7.34
C SER A 54 -19.03 5.56 -8.53
N VAL A 55 -18.49 5.49 -9.74
CA VAL A 55 -19.29 5.48 -10.98
C VAL A 55 -19.90 4.10 -11.26
N ALA A 56 -19.42 3.05 -10.58
CA ALA A 56 -19.99 1.70 -10.66
C ALA A 56 -21.17 1.47 -9.70
N GLY A 57 -21.54 2.48 -8.93
CA GLY A 57 -22.59 2.40 -7.89
C GLY A 57 -22.12 1.68 -6.63
N GLY A 58 -22.72 2.01 -5.51
CA GLY A 58 -22.44 1.40 -4.20
C GLY A 58 -21.32 2.06 -3.41
N GLY A 59 -21.44 1.99 -2.09
CA GLY A 59 -20.50 2.56 -1.13
C GLY A 59 -20.89 3.97 -0.69
N ALA A 60 -21.01 4.16 0.62
CA ALA A 60 -21.09 5.49 1.21
C ALA A 60 -19.66 6.02 1.35
N SER A 61 -19.31 7.03 0.58
CA SER A 61 -18.06 7.77 0.75
C SER A 61 -18.32 8.98 1.65
N GLN A 62 -17.46 9.20 2.62
CA GLN A 62 -17.49 10.42 3.41
C GLN A 62 -16.68 11.50 2.69
N TRP A 63 -17.14 12.76 2.76
CA TRP A 63 -16.37 13.88 2.24
C TRP A 63 -14.97 13.93 2.87
N GLY A 64 -13.96 14.18 2.04
CA GLY A 64 -12.58 14.25 2.50
C GLY A 64 -11.94 12.90 2.81
N ASN A 65 -12.42 11.80 2.22
CA ASN A 65 -11.82 10.48 2.40
C ASN A 65 -10.50 10.26 1.63
N ARG A 66 -10.15 11.20 0.75
CA ARG A 66 -8.85 11.29 0.07
C ARG A 66 -8.02 12.43 0.67
N GLU A 67 -6.99 12.88 -0.03
CA GLU A 67 -6.14 13.97 0.45
C GLU A 67 -6.94 15.25 0.63
N SER A 68 -7.03 15.72 1.88
CA SER A 68 -7.85 16.87 2.28
C SER A 68 -7.18 17.59 3.43
N PHE A 69 -6.79 18.85 3.19
CA PHE A 69 -5.97 19.62 4.14
C PHE A 69 -6.19 21.12 4.01
N ILE A 70 -5.75 21.83 5.01
CA ILE A 70 -5.46 23.27 4.99
C ILE A 70 -3.99 23.48 5.34
N GLY A 71 -3.37 24.51 4.79
CA GLY A 71 -1.95 24.74 5.03
C GLY A 71 -1.51 26.16 4.72
N LEU A 72 -0.23 26.40 4.96
CA LEU A 72 0.48 27.63 4.67
C LEU A 72 1.68 27.32 3.77
N ALA A 73 1.86 28.11 2.72
CA ALA A 73 2.98 28.02 1.80
C ALA A 73 3.69 29.37 1.69
N GLY A 74 5.01 29.34 1.56
CA GLY A 74 5.85 30.51 1.43
C GLY A 74 7.27 30.13 1.02
N GLU A 75 8.20 31.05 1.15
CA GLU A 75 9.62 30.79 0.88
C GLU A 75 10.22 29.72 1.79
N PHE A 76 9.65 29.53 2.98
CA PHE A 76 10.04 28.47 3.92
C PHE A 76 9.61 27.07 3.49
N GLY A 77 8.79 26.91 2.46
CA GLY A 77 8.18 25.67 2.04
C GLY A 77 6.69 25.63 2.31
N THR A 78 6.14 24.44 2.60
CA THR A 78 4.71 24.25 2.78
C THR A 78 4.43 23.43 4.05
N LEU A 79 3.57 23.94 4.90
CA LEU A 79 3.04 23.24 6.09
C LEU A 79 1.57 22.90 5.83
N ARG A 80 1.18 21.64 5.96
CA ARG A 80 -0.18 21.13 5.75
C ARG A 80 -0.67 20.37 6.97
N ALA A 81 -1.94 20.55 7.33
CA ALA A 81 -2.60 19.79 8.38
C ALA A 81 -3.95 19.28 7.88
N GLY A 82 -4.24 18.01 8.15
CA GLY A 82 -5.43 17.32 7.70
C GLY A 82 -5.11 15.89 7.28
N ARG A 83 -5.90 15.33 6.39
CA ARG A 83 -5.62 14.04 5.78
C ARG A 83 -4.61 14.24 4.65
N VAL A 84 -3.36 13.95 4.91
CA VAL A 84 -2.22 14.22 4.01
C VAL A 84 -1.54 12.91 3.62
N ALA A 85 -1.24 12.78 2.33
CA ALA A 85 -0.44 11.67 1.81
C ALA A 85 0.95 11.65 2.44
N ASN A 86 1.50 10.46 2.61
CA ASN A 86 2.87 10.31 3.10
C ASN A 86 3.89 10.28 1.93
N GLN A 87 5.18 10.31 2.29
CA GLN A 87 6.27 10.29 1.31
C GLN A 87 6.30 8.99 0.46
N PHE A 88 5.80 7.88 0.98
CA PHE A 88 5.69 6.63 0.22
C PHE A 88 4.68 6.75 -0.91
N ASP A 89 3.52 7.35 -0.64
CA ASP A 89 2.47 7.58 -1.63
C ASP A 89 2.93 8.55 -2.73
N ASP A 90 3.59 9.65 -2.36
CA ASP A 90 4.14 10.62 -3.34
C ASP A 90 5.16 9.97 -4.29
N ALA A 91 5.98 9.04 -3.78
CA ALA A 91 7.01 8.38 -4.57
C ALA A 91 6.48 7.22 -5.43
N SER A 92 5.29 6.74 -5.15
CA SER A 92 4.74 5.55 -5.80
C SER A 92 4.37 5.76 -7.26
N GLN A 93 4.04 6.96 -7.66
CA GLN A 93 3.65 7.26 -9.04
C GLN A 93 4.70 6.82 -10.07
N ALA A 94 5.98 6.94 -9.73
CA ALA A 94 7.06 6.53 -10.62
C ALA A 94 7.15 5.01 -10.80
N ILE A 95 6.93 4.26 -9.72
CA ILE A 95 7.10 2.81 -9.72
C ILE A 95 5.81 2.05 -10.04
N ASP A 96 4.65 2.62 -9.74
CA ASP A 96 3.34 2.02 -9.99
C ASP A 96 2.39 3.01 -10.66
N PRO A 97 2.58 3.27 -11.95
CA PRO A 97 1.74 4.19 -12.71
C PRO A 97 0.41 3.58 -13.18
N TRP A 98 -0.05 2.51 -12.56
CA TRP A 98 -1.29 1.81 -12.91
C TRP A 98 -2.49 2.41 -12.21
N ASP A 99 -3.50 2.78 -12.98
CA ASP A 99 -4.78 3.29 -12.46
C ASP A 99 -5.71 2.13 -12.07
N SER A 100 -5.42 1.45 -10.98
CA SER A 100 -6.26 0.36 -10.47
C SER A 100 -6.19 0.31 -8.95
N ASN A 101 -7.16 0.94 -8.29
CA ASN A 101 -7.17 1.04 -6.82
C ASN A 101 -7.80 -0.17 -6.11
N ASN A 102 -8.47 -1.07 -6.84
CA ASN A 102 -9.33 -2.08 -6.22
C ASN A 102 -8.86 -3.51 -6.42
N ASP A 103 -7.74 -3.72 -7.10
CA ASP A 103 -7.22 -5.05 -7.38
C ASP A 103 -5.71 -5.11 -7.10
N VAL A 104 -5.33 -5.87 -6.10
CA VAL A 104 -3.93 -6.07 -5.69
C VAL A 104 -3.05 -6.64 -6.82
N ALA A 105 -3.65 -7.35 -7.77
CA ALA A 105 -2.90 -7.91 -8.90
C ALA A 105 -2.69 -6.90 -10.02
N SER A 106 -3.62 -5.96 -10.22
CA SER A 106 -3.58 -4.97 -11.32
C SER A 106 -2.84 -3.68 -10.97
N GLN A 107 -2.25 -3.60 -9.81
CA GLN A 107 -1.33 -2.57 -9.33
C GLN A 107 -0.26 -3.24 -8.46
N LEU A 108 0.84 -2.56 -8.16
CA LEU A 108 1.85 -3.08 -7.24
C LEU A 108 1.40 -2.98 -5.76
N GLY A 109 0.20 -3.46 -5.46
CA GLY A 109 -0.50 -3.25 -4.18
C GLY A 109 0.23 -3.81 -2.97
N ILE A 110 0.97 -4.92 -3.12
CA ILE A 110 1.79 -5.47 -2.04
C ILE A 110 2.97 -4.54 -1.77
N PHE A 111 3.70 -4.13 -2.80
CA PHE A 111 4.84 -3.23 -2.69
C PHE A 111 4.45 -1.88 -2.09
N LYS A 112 3.28 -1.36 -2.47
CA LYS A 112 2.74 -0.06 -2.04
C LYS A 112 1.98 -0.08 -0.71
N ARG A 113 1.99 -1.15 0.06
CA ARG A 113 1.20 -1.27 1.30
C ARG A 113 1.46 -0.19 2.35
N HIS A 114 2.57 0.54 2.21
CA HIS A 114 2.93 1.64 3.12
C HIS A 114 2.51 3.02 2.61
N ASP A 115 1.94 3.09 1.41
CA ASP A 115 1.33 4.30 0.90
C ASP A 115 0.06 4.57 1.71
N ASP A 116 -0.02 5.73 2.33
CA ASP A 116 -1.14 6.07 3.19
C ASP A 116 -1.40 7.58 3.20
N MET A 117 -2.65 7.91 3.44
CA MET A 117 -3.12 9.26 3.71
C MET A 117 -3.66 9.29 5.13
N SER A 118 -2.98 9.98 6.02
CA SER A 118 -3.32 10.01 7.45
C SER A 118 -3.63 11.41 7.92
N VAL A 119 -4.50 11.53 8.93
CA VAL A 119 -4.72 12.81 9.62
C VAL A 119 -3.45 13.16 10.39
N SER A 120 -2.77 14.18 9.94
CA SER A 120 -1.39 14.48 10.30
C SER A 120 -1.02 15.93 10.05
N VAL A 121 0.17 16.30 10.49
CA VAL A 121 0.84 17.55 10.10
C VAL A 121 2.06 17.17 9.28
N ARG A 122 2.23 17.79 8.11
CA ARG A 122 3.35 17.56 7.22
C ARG A 122 3.99 18.90 6.79
N TYR A 123 5.29 18.92 6.84
CA TYR A 123 6.12 20.00 6.28
C TYR A 123 6.90 19.47 5.08
N ASP A 124 6.87 20.24 3.99
CA ASP A 124 7.68 20.02 2.80
C ASP A 124 8.60 21.23 2.59
N SER A 125 9.90 20.99 2.48
CA SER A 125 10.89 22.04 2.25
C SER A 125 10.81 22.61 0.84
N PRO A 126 11.32 23.81 0.61
CA PRO A 126 11.66 24.27 -0.74
C PRO A 126 12.69 23.33 -1.38
N GLU A 127 12.76 23.39 -2.71
CA GLU A 127 13.85 22.75 -3.44
C GLU A 127 15.11 23.62 -3.38
N PHE A 128 16.23 22.98 -3.08
CA PHE A 128 17.54 23.60 -3.07
C PHE A 128 18.55 22.73 -3.82
N SER A 129 19.10 23.22 -4.93
CA SER A 129 20.06 22.50 -5.79
C SER A 129 19.58 21.09 -6.18
N GLY A 130 18.29 20.94 -6.49
CA GLY A 130 17.65 19.69 -6.84
C GLY A 130 17.18 18.85 -5.64
N PHE A 131 17.54 19.21 -4.40
CA PHE A 131 17.12 18.51 -3.18
C PHE A 131 15.91 19.15 -2.54
N SER A 132 14.99 18.32 -2.06
CA SER A 132 13.91 18.73 -1.18
C SER A 132 13.64 17.62 -0.16
N GLY A 133 13.01 17.96 0.95
CA GLY A 133 12.71 17.00 2.00
C GLY A 133 11.33 17.20 2.59
N SER A 134 10.87 16.20 3.31
CA SER A 134 9.61 16.25 4.05
C SER A 134 9.74 15.61 5.41
N VAL A 135 8.94 16.09 6.36
CA VAL A 135 8.72 15.45 7.64
C VAL A 135 7.22 15.47 7.95
N GLN A 136 6.71 14.39 8.50
CA GLN A 136 5.29 14.27 8.81
C GLN A 136 5.09 13.56 10.14
N PHE A 137 4.12 14.05 10.89
CA PHE A 137 3.75 13.53 12.19
C PHE A 137 2.28 13.14 12.21
N VAL A 138 2.00 11.87 12.54
CA VAL A 138 0.66 11.33 12.74
C VAL A 138 0.48 11.09 14.23
N PRO A 139 -0.38 11.86 14.91
CA PRO A 139 -0.65 11.65 16.34
C PRO A 139 -1.22 10.26 16.62
N ALA A 140 -0.92 9.70 17.78
CA ALA A 140 -1.37 8.36 18.18
C ALA A 140 -2.90 8.18 18.12
N GLN A 141 -3.65 9.21 18.39
CA GLN A 141 -5.12 9.19 18.30
C GLN A 141 -5.65 9.10 16.87
N ASN A 142 -4.85 9.48 15.89
CA ASN A 142 -5.17 9.45 14.46
C ASN A 142 -4.48 8.29 13.73
N SER A 143 -3.54 7.61 14.40
CA SER A 143 -2.95 6.39 13.85
C SER A 143 -3.96 5.24 13.95
N LYS A 144 -3.90 4.32 13.00
CA LYS A 144 -4.75 3.12 13.02
C LYS A 144 -4.43 2.31 14.28
N SER A 145 -5.23 2.47 15.33
CA SER A 145 -5.13 1.66 16.54
C SER A 145 -5.90 0.37 16.37
N ALA A 146 -5.39 -0.73 16.91
CA ALA A 146 -6.12 -1.99 17.00
C ALA A 146 -7.18 -1.92 18.10
N TYR A 147 -8.17 -1.04 17.93
CA TYR A 147 -9.38 -1.10 18.75
C TYR A 147 -10.30 -2.16 18.12
N THR A 148 -10.46 -3.28 18.81
CA THR A 148 -11.50 -4.24 18.48
C THR A 148 -12.67 -3.98 19.42
N PRO A 149 -13.80 -3.46 18.91
CA PRO A 149 -14.98 -3.26 19.75
C PRO A 149 -15.45 -4.60 20.32
N ALA A 150 -16.08 -4.55 21.48
CA ALA A 150 -16.75 -5.73 22.04
C ALA A 150 -17.72 -6.30 21.00
N HIS A 151 -17.63 -7.57 20.72
CA HIS A 151 -18.50 -8.24 19.75
C HIS A 151 -18.93 -9.60 20.25
N PHE A 152 -20.10 -10.05 19.79
CA PHE A 152 -20.58 -11.38 20.08
C PHE A 152 -20.06 -12.40 19.06
N VAL A 153 -19.46 -13.47 19.54
CA VAL A 153 -19.03 -14.59 18.71
C VAL A 153 -20.00 -15.73 18.89
N GLN A 154 -20.65 -16.15 17.81
CA GLN A 154 -21.40 -17.40 17.80
C GLN A 154 -20.41 -18.56 17.62
N ASN A 155 -20.40 -19.44 18.57
CA ASN A 155 -19.62 -20.67 18.50
C ASN A 155 -20.21 -21.60 17.40
N LYS A 156 -19.54 -21.70 16.26
CA LYS A 156 -19.97 -22.54 15.12
C LYS A 156 -19.68 -24.05 15.30
N GLN A 157 -19.15 -24.46 16.43
CA GLN A 157 -18.92 -25.88 16.72
C GLN A 157 -20.07 -26.45 17.56
N ASN A 158 -21.00 -27.07 16.85
CA ASN A 158 -21.96 -28.13 17.35
C ASN A 158 -22.81 -27.87 18.60
N GLN A 159 -23.15 -26.61 18.93
CA GLN A 159 -24.13 -26.38 20.00
C GLN A 159 -25.14 -25.32 19.56
N GLN A 160 -26.26 -25.78 19.02
CA GLN A 160 -27.35 -24.93 18.52
C GLN A 160 -28.10 -24.14 19.62
N ASN A 161 -27.76 -24.29 20.90
CA ASN A 161 -28.50 -23.68 22.01
C ASN A 161 -27.63 -22.93 23.03
N GLN A 162 -26.41 -22.55 22.73
CA GLN A 162 -25.65 -21.70 23.64
C GLN A 162 -25.76 -20.23 23.23
N PRO A 163 -26.00 -19.31 24.19
CA PRO A 163 -26.02 -17.90 23.90
C PRO A 163 -24.64 -17.45 23.37
N PRO A 164 -24.61 -16.46 22.45
CA PRO A 164 -23.37 -15.93 21.93
C PRO A 164 -22.49 -15.40 23.07
N THR A 165 -21.21 -15.74 23.04
CA THR A 165 -20.25 -15.28 24.04
C THR A 165 -19.82 -13.84 23.70
N LEU A 166 -19.99 -12.94 24.66
CA LEU A 166 -19.47 -11.59 24.54
C LEU A 166 -17.94 -11.62 24.68
N VAL A 167 -17.25 -11.30 23.60
CA VAL A 167 -15.83 -11.02 23.65
C VAL A 167 -15.68 -9.55 24.05
N PRO A 168 -15.08 -9.24 25.21
CA PRO A 168 -14.93 -7.88 25.66
C PRO A 168 -14.07 -7.09 24.65
N ALA A 169 -14.29 -5.77 24.61
CA ALA A 169 -13.45 -4.89 23.83
C ALA A 169 -11.99 -5.06 24.23
N VAL A 170 -11.14 -5.40 23.30
CA VAL A 170 -9.70 -5.34 23.53
C VAL A 170 -9.30 -3.90 23.29
N VAL A 171 -9.13 -3.16 24.37
CA VAL A 171 -8.44 -1.88 24.35
C VAL A 171 -6.97 -2.22 24.18
N GLY A 172 -6.51 -2.32 22.94
CA GLY A 172 -5.08 -2.37 22.66
C GLY A 172 -4.41 -1.17 23.32
N LYS A 173 -3.13 -1.26 23.64
CA LYS A 173 -2.35 -0.07 24.01
C LYS A 173 -2.62 1.00 22.96
N PRO A 174 -2.82 2.27 23.34
CA PRO A 174 -3.09 3.32 22.38
C PRO A 174 -2.07 3.25 21.27
N GLY A 175 -2.55 3.42 20.02
CA GLY A 175 -1.70 3.47 18.86
C GLY A 175 -0.54 4.42 19.11
N SER A 176 0.59 4.16 18.48
CA SER A 176 1.76 5.02 18.62
C SER A 176 1.68 6.18 17.66
N ASP A 177 2.35 7.25 18.01
CA ASP A 177 2.72 8.29 17.06
C ASP A 177 3.48 7.65 15.87
N VAL A 178 3.18 8.11 14.66
CA VAL A 178 3.89 7.69 13.45
C VAL A 178 4.63 8.89 12.87
N TYR A 179 5.87 8.67 12.52
CA TYR A 179 6.75 9.67 11.93
C TYR A 179 7.13 9.21 10.53
N TYR A 180 7.05 10.15 9.58
CA TYR A 180 7.57 9.95 8.24
C TYR A 180 8.63 11.00 7.95
N ALA A 181 9.63 10.63 7.14
CA ALA A 181 10.60 11.55 6.57
C ALA A 181 10.84 11.19 5.11
N GLY A 182 11.14 12.18 4.31
CA GLY A 182 11.45 12.02 2.90
C GLY A 182 12.59 12.87 2.44
N LEU A 183 13.33 12.39 1.45
CA LEU A 183 14.35 13.12 0.75
C LEU A 183 14.16 12.89 -0.74
N ASN A 184 14.09 13.98 -1.50
CA ASN A 184 13.93 13.94 -2.95
C ASN A 184 15.14 14.61 -3.61
N TYR A 185 15.53 14.09 -4.78
CA TYR A 185 16.54 14.69 -5.63
C TYR A 185 16.09 14.65 -7.08
N LYS A 186 16.26 15.76 -7.80
CA LYS A 186 16.00 15.84 -9.24
C LYS A 186 17.17 16.50 -9.93
N ASN A 187 17.60 15.92 -11.04
CA ASN A 187 18.63 16.49 -11.91
C ASN A 187 18.44 15.99 -13.34
N GLY A 188 18.06 16.91 -14.25
CA GLY A 188 17.73 16.56 -15.62
C GLY A 188 16.59 15.53 -15.68
N GLY A 189 16.79 14.43 -16.41
CA GLY A 189 15.84 13.33 -16.48
C GLY A 189 15.84 12.39 -15.25
N PHE A 190 16.78 12.55 -14.32
CA PHE A 190 16.89 11.67 -13.14
C PHE A 190 16.10 12.22 -11.95
N ALA A 191 15.45 11.32 -11.24
CA ALA A 191 14.81 11.60 -9.98
C ALA A 191 15.14 10.50 -8.97
N GLY A 192 15.42 10.87 -7.73
CA GLY A 192 15.61 9.96 -6.62
C GLY A 192 14.67 10.31 -5.48
N ASN A 193 14.22 9.32 -4.75
CA ASN A 193 13.37 9.49 -3.58
C ASN A 193 13.75 8.50 -2.51
N TYR A 194 13.86 8.96 -1.28
CA TYR A 194 13.96 8.11 -0.11
C TYR A 194 12.79 8.41 0.82
N ALA A 195 12.06 7.38 1.20
CA ALA A 195 10.96 7.46 2.14
C ALA A 195 11.26 6.61 3.40
N PHE A 196 11.01 7.18 4.55
CA PHE A 196 11.19 6.56 5.85
C PHE A 196 9.92 6.67 6.69
N LYS A 197 9.60 5.57 7.39
CA LYS A 197 8.52 5.49 8.39
C LYS A 197 9.08 4.94 9.69
N TYR A 198 8.64 5.53 10.80
CA TYR A 198 8.88 5.00 12.14
C TYR A 198 7.62 5.05 12.98
N ALA A 199 7.27 3.93 13.61
CA ALA A 199 6.20 3.85 14.58
C ALA A 199 6.66 3.04 15.79
N LYS A 200 6.39 3.57 17.01
CA LYS A 200 6.69 2.89 18.27
C LYS A 200 5.40 2.25 18.80
N HIS A 201 5.46 1.01 19.26
CA HIS A 201 4.28 0.24 19.69
C HIS A 201 3.20 0.15 18.61
N ALA A 202 3.63 0.04 17.36
CA ALA A 202 2.69 -0.11 16.26
C ALA A 202 1.86 -1.37 16.51
N ASN A 203 0.58 -1.18 16.76
CA ASN A 203 -0.37 -2.21 16.47
C ASN A 203 -0.41 -2.32 14.93
N VAL A 204 0.53 -3.03 14.39
CA VAL A 204 0.39 -3.53 13.05
C VAL A 204 -0.71 -4.58 13.16
N GLY A 205 -1.94 -4.12 13.11
CA GLY A 205 -2.96 -4.97 12.58
C GLY A 205 -2.33 -5.44 11.30
N ARG A 206 -1.95 -6.70 11.27
CA ARG A 206 -1.17 -7.34 10.22
C ARG A 206 -1.44 -6.63 8.94
N ASP A 207 -0.45 -5.91 8.42
CA ASP A 207 -0.65 -5.04 7.28
C ASP A 207 -1.27 -5.87 6.14
N ALA A 208 -1.77 -5.25 5.10
CA ALA A 208 -2.42 -5.95 4.01
C ALA A 208 -1.55 -7.10 3.45
N PHE A 209 -0.24 -7.05 3.69
CA PHE A 209 0.72 -8.08 3.34
C PHE A 209 0.62 -9.30 4.26
N GLU A 210 0.54 -9.15 5.57
CA GLU A 210 0.34 -10.28 6.49
C GLU A 210 -1.06 -10.88 6.38
N LEU A 211 -2.10 -10.06 6.27
CA LEU A 211 -3.47 -10.50 5.97
C LEU A 211 -3.53 -11.23 4.62
N PHE A 212 -2.75 -10.78 3.68
CA PHE A 212 -2.62 -11.41 2.39
C PHE A 212 -1.77 -12.68 2.46
N LEU A 213 -0.72 -12.76 3.28
CA LEU A 213 0.09 -13.98 3.49
C LEU A 213 -0.67 -15.08 4.21
N LEU A 214 -1.48 -14.75 5.20
CA LEU A 214 -2.09 -15.74 6.08
C LEU A 214 -3.51 -16.14 5.65
N GLY A 215 -4.06 -15.44 4.64
CA GLY A 215 -5.45 -15.62 4.22
C GLY A 215 -6.42 -15.02 5.24
N SER A 216 -7.55 -14.53 4.75
CA SER A 216 -8.60 -13.87 5.55
C SER A 216 -9.42 -14.82 6.45
N GLY A 217 -8.83 -15.88 6.96
CA GLY A 217 -9.55 -16.93 7.70
C GLY A 217 -8.75 -17.73 8.72
N SER A 218 -7.46 -17.47 8.90
CA SER A 218 -6.70 -18.18 9.92
C SER A 218 -6.91 -17.50 11.28
N ASP A 219 -7.28 -18.29 12.29
CA ASP A 219 -7.36 -17.83 13.69
C ASP A 219 -5.98 -17.36 14.21
N GLU A 220 -4.91 -17.70 13.53
CA GLU A 220 -3.54 -17.23 13.77
C GLU A 220 -3.35 -15.75 13.38
N ALA A 221 -4.26 -15.16 12.59
CA ALA A 221 -4.32 -13.72 12.33
C ALA A 221 -4.60 -12.86 13.58
N LYS A 222 -4.86 -13.48 14.70
CA LYS A 222 -5.12 -12.84 15.99
C LYS A 222 -3.89 -12.68 16.89
N GLY A 223 -2.69 -12.68 16.32
CA GLY A 223 -1.46 -12.34 17.04
C GLY A 223 -1.57 -10.92 17.60
N THR A 224 -1.90 -10.83 18.87
CA THR A 224 -2.34 -9.63 19.58
C THR A 224 -1.21 -8.85 20.24
N ASP A 225 0.03 -9.28 20.07
CA ASP A 225 1.14 -8.58 20.68
C ASP A 225 1.56 -7.39 19.81
N PRO A 226 1.45 -6.16 20.32
CA PRO A 226 1.90 -4.98 19.59
C PRO A 226 3.40 -5.11 19.33
N LEU A 227 3.82 -4.71 18.13
CA LEU A 227 5.24 -4.57 17.83
C LEU A 227 5.84 -3.50 18.75
N LYS A 228 7.06 -3.71 19.20
CA LYS A 228 7.79 -2.72 19.98
C LYS A 228 8.16 -1.50 19.13
N ASN A 229 8.56 -1.76 17.89
CA ASN A 229 8.76 -0.73 16.88
C ASN A 229 8.56 -1.28 15.46
N HIS A 230 8.31 -0.37 14.52
CA HIS A 230 8.19 -0.66 13.10
C HIS A 230 8.90 0.43 12.30
N GLN A 231 9.72 0.04 11.36
CA GLN A 231 10.46 0.93 10.47
C GLN A 231 10.31 0.45 9.03
N VAL A 232 10.13 1.39 8.13
CA VAL A 232 10.10 1.10 6.69
C VAL A 232 11.03 2.07 5.97
N HIS A 233 11.83 1.53 5.08
CA HIS A 233 12.74 2.27 4.22
C HIS A 233 12.42 1.95 2.78
N ARG A 234 12.18 2.94 1.92
CA ARG A 234 12.02 2.76 0.49
C ARG A 234 12.93 3.74 -0.25
N LEU A 235 13.73 3.21 -1.16
CA LEU A 235 14.52 4.00 -2.10
C LEU A 235 13.95 3.80 -3.49
N THR A 236 13.65 4.89 -4.19
CA THR A 236 13.14 4.87 -5.57
C THR A 236 14.04 5.73 -6.44
N GLY A 237 14.44 5.24 -7.59
CA GLY A 237 15.15 5.98 -8.61
C GLY A 237 14.39 5.93 -9.93
N GLY A 238 14.33 7.05 -10.63
CA GLY A 238 13.64 7.18 -11.91
C GLY A 238 14.46 7.91 -12.95
N TYR A 239 14.18 7.62 -14.21
CA TYR A 239 14.73 8.32 -15.37
C TYR A 239 13.63 8.55 -16.39
N GLU A 240 13.47 9.78 -16.81
CA GLU A 240 12.48 10.18 -17.80
C GLU A 240 13.13 11.07 -18.87
N GLU A 241 13.13 10.62 -20.11
CA GLU A 241 13.62 11.40 -21.26
C GLU A 241 13.07 10.85 -22.57
N GLY A 242 12.64 11.74 -23.46
CA GLY A 242 12.26 11.39 -24.83
C GLY A 242 11.11 10.39 -24.95
N GLY A 243 10.20 10.37 -23.99
CA GLY A 243 9.09 9.43 -23.92
C GLY A 243 9.42 8.11 -23.19
N LEU A 244 10.69 7.88 -22.86
CA LEU A 244 11.12 6.75 -22.04
C LEU A 244 10.93 7.10 -20.55
N ASN A 245 10.31 6.20 -19.79
CA ASN A 245 10.24 6.21 -18.34
C ASN A 245 10.79 4.89 -17.79
N LEU A 246 11.74 5.00 -16.88
CA LEU A 246 12.29 3.88 -16.12
C LEU A 246 12.22 4.20 -14.64
N ALA A 247 11.84 3.23 -13.82
CA ALA A 247 11.89 3.36 -12.37
C ALA A 247 12.32 2.05 -11.72
N LEU A 248 13.11 2.17 -10.66
CA LEU A 248 13.53 1.07 -9.80
C LEU A 248 13.27 1.47 -8.36
N ALA A 249 12.83 0.51 -7.55
CA ALA A 249 12.66 0.72 -6.13
C ALA A 249 13.10 -0.49 -5.32
N ALA A 250 13.60 -0.22 -4.12
CA ALA A 250 13.89 -1.23 -3.10
C ALA A 250 13.23 -0.82 -1.79
N GLN A 251 12.66 -1.78 -1.07
CA GLN A 251 11.96 -1.56 0.18
C GLN A 251 12.42 -2.55 1.23
N LEU A 252 12.65 -2.03 2.43
CA LEU A 252 13.00 -2.80 3.62
C LEU A 252 12.02 -2.45 4.72
N ASP A 253 11.30 -3.45 5.21
CA ASP A 253 10.36 -3.36 6.31
C ASP A 253 10.93 -4.11 7.51
N LEU A 254 11.10 -3.41 8.61
CA LEU A 254 11.72 -3.91 9.83
C LEU A 254 10.79 -3.75 11.02
N SER A 255 10.62 -4.79 11.81
CA SER A 255 9.88 -4.68 13.07
C SER A 255 10.53 -5.49 14.18
N GLU A 256 10.26 -5.09 15.41
CA GLU A 256 10.69 -5.77 16.61
C GLU A 256 9.44 -6.16 17.42
N ASN A 257 9.36 -7.44 17.78
CA ASN A 257 8.30 -7.96 18.62
C ASN A 257 8.52 -7.60 20.11
N ALA A 258 7.51 -7.80 20.95
CA ALA A 258 7.59 -7.55 22.39
C ALA A 258 8.69 -8.39 23.08
N ASP A 259 8.95 -9.59 22.58
CA ASP A 259 10.00 -10.51 23.04
C ASP A 259 11.41 -10.16 22.48
N LYS A 260 11.57 -9.02 21.81
CA LYS A 260 12.81 -8.53 21.17
C LYS A 260 13.25 -9.33 19.94
N THR A 261 12.48 -10.29 19.49
CA THR A 261 12.74 -10.94 18.20
C THR A 261 12.43 -9.98 17.05
N LYS A 262 13.13 -10.14 15.93
CA LYS A 262 13.04 -9.21 14.79
C LYS A 262 12.38 -9.87 13.60
N ASN A 263 11.58 -9.08 12.88
CA ASN A 263 11.01 -9.44 11.60
C ASN A 263 11.56 -8.51 10.52
N SER A 264 11.70 -9.02 9.31
CA SER A 264 12.06 -8.20 8.15
C SER A 264 11.49 -8.73 6.86
N THR A 265 11.17 -7.80 5.95
CA THR A 265 10.76 -8.08 4.59
C THR A 265 11.57 -7.20 3.65
N THR A 266 12.13 -7.79 2.61
CA THR A 266 12.88 -7.09 1.56
C THR A 266 12.16 -7.25 0.25
N GLU A 267 12.00 -6.17 -0.50
CA GLU A 267 11.27 -6.14 -1.76
C GLU A 267 11.96 -5.25 -2.77
N ILE A 268 11.82 -5.58 -4.04
CA ILE A 268 12.27 -4.76 -5.16
C ILE A 268 11.13 -4.61 -6.16
N ALA A 269 11.13 -3.50 -6.89
CA ALA A 269 10.20 -3.26 -7.99
C ALA A 269 10.88 -2.51 -9.12
N ALA A 270 10.39 -2.71 -10.34
CA ALA A 270 10.85 -2.03 -11.53
C ALA A 270 9.67 -1.74 -12.46
N THR A 271 9.69 -0.59 -13.11
CA THR A 271 8.70 -0.21 -14.12
C THR A 271 9.40 0.44 -15.31
N ALA A 272 8.95 0.08 -16.51
CA ALA A 272 9.40 0.70 -17.74
C ALA A 272 8.18 1.03 -18.62
N SER A 273 8.20 2.19 -19.24
CA SER A 273 7.23 2.58 -20.27
C SER A 273 7.88 3.43 -21.36
N TYR A 274 7.26 3.42 -22.52
CA TYR A 274 7.69 4.27 -23.62
C TYR A 274 6.49 4.84 -24.36
N ARG A 275 6.53 6.11 -24.70
CA ARG A 275 5.48 6.78 -25.46
C ARG A 275 5.73 6.72 -26.95
N PHE A 276 4.87 6.03 -27.68
CA PHE A 276 4.79 5.99 -29.13
C PHE A 276 3.57 6.80 -29.60
N GLY A 277 3.73 8.10 -29.82
CA GLY A 277 2.59 8.94 -30.14
C GLY A 277 1.52 8.92 -29.05
N ASN A 278 0.34 8.38 -29.35
CA ASN A 278 -0.76 8.27 -28.40
C ASN A 278 -0.76 6.97 -27.58
N ALA A 279 0.10 6.01 -27.91
CA ALA A 279 0.20 4.74 -27.23
C ALA A 279 1.36 4.73 -26.24
N VAL A 280 1.12 4.23 -25.02
CA VAL A 280 2.11 4.11 -23.94
C VAL A 280 2.12 2.69 -23.43
N PRO A 281 2.85 1.77 -24.07
CA PRO A 281 3.09 0.45 -23.51
C PRO A 281 3.92 0.57 -22.23
N ARG A 282 3.60 -0.29 -21.27
CA ARG A 282 4.16 -0.28 -19.92
C ARG A 282 4.27 -1.69 -19.37
N ILE A 283 5.33 -1.94 -18.62
CA ILE A 283 5.52 -3.17 -17.85
C ILE A 283 6.05 -2.85 -16.46
N SER A 284 5.54 -3.53 -15.45
CA SER A 284 6.00 -3.47 -14.07
C SER A 284 6.28 -4.87 -13.54
N TYR A 285 7.30 -4.97 -12.71
CA TYR A 285 7.65 -6.19 -11.98
C TYR A 285 7.91 -5.85 -10.52
N ALA A 286 7.45 -6.69 -9.61
CA ALA A 286 7.80 -6.63 -8.21
C ALA A 286 8.15 -8.04 -7.69
N HIS A 287 9.14 -8.10 -6.80
CA HIS A 287 9.55 -9.31 -6.12
C HIS A 287 9.72 -9.04 -4.63
N GLY A 288 9.09 -9.88 -3.81
CA GLY A 288 9.34 -9.95 -2.38
C GLY A 288 10.14 -11.20 -2.06
N PHE A 289 11.27 -11.02 -1.37
CA PHE A 289 12.08 -12.13 -0.90
C PHE A 289 11.40 -12.85 0.26
N ASP A 290 11.83 -14.08 0.56
CA ASP A 290 11.36 -14.78 1.74
C ASP A 290 11.52 -13.90 2.99
N PHE A 291 10.45 -13.73 3.76
CA PHE A 291 10.48 -12.90 4.94
C PHE A 291 11.24 -13.58 6.10
N ILE A 292 11.72 -12.77 7.03
CA ILE A 292 12.28 -13.23 8.29
C ILE A 292 11.25 -12.92 9.38
N GLU A 293 10.81 -13.96 10.09
CA GLU A 293 9.89 -13.83 11.21
C GLU A 293 10.55 -14.36 12.48
N ARG A 294 10.55 -13.56 13.55
CA ARG A 294 11.19 -13.87 14.83
C ARG A 294 12.64 -14.34 14.68
N GLY A 295 13.39 -13.72 13.76
CA GLY A 295 14.78 -14.04 13.44
C GLY A 295 14.97 -15.31 12.62
N LYS A 296 13.92 -15.98 12.19
CA LYS A 296 13.97 -17.18 11.35
C LYS A 296 13.52 -16.87 9.94
N LYS A 297 14.26 -17.34 8.94
CA LYS A 297 13.87 -17.23 7.55
C LYS A 297 12.67 -18.13 7.28
N GLY A 298 11.59 -17.55 6.75
CA GLY A 298 10.45 -18.29 6.24
C GLY A 298 10.81 -18.97 4.92
N GLU A 299 10.56 -20.27 4.81
CA GLU A 299 10.78 -20.99 3.57
C GLU A 299 9.57 -20.84 2.63
N ASN A 300 9.82 -20.50 1.36
CA ASN A 300 8.79 -20.31 0.35
C ASN A 300 7.70 -19.30 0.76
N THR A 301 8.11 -18.10 1.11
CA THR A 301 7.23 -16.98 1.46
C THR A 301 7.39 -15.79 0.52
N SER A 302 8.13 -15.96 -0.55
CA SER A 302 8.36 -14.96 -1.60
C SER A 302 7.12 -14.70 -2.44
N TYR A 303 7.08 -13.55 -3.10
CA TYR A 303 6.10 -13.28 -4.15
C TYR A 303 6.74 -12.69 -5.40
N ASP A 304 6.06 -12.88 -6.53
CA ASP A 304 6.38 -12.27 -7.81
C ASP A 304 5.11 -11.69 -8.43
N GLN A 305 5.22 -10.51 -9.00
CA GLN A 305 4.13 -9.82 -9.67
C GLN A 305 4.61 -9.19 -10.97
N ILE A 306 3.85 -9.40 -12.05
CA ILE A 306 4.06 -8.78 -13.35
C ILE A 306 2.76 -8.11 -13.77
N ILE A 307 2.84 -6.87 -14.24
CA ILE A 307 1.73 -6.15 -14.86
C ILE A 307 2.25 -5.63 -16.20
N ALA A 308 1.51 -5.87 -17.26
CA ALA A 308 1.83 -5.35 -18.60
C ALA A 308 0.58 -4.80 -19.25
N GLY A 309 0.71 -3.71 -19.98
CA GLY A 309 -0.44 -3.09 -20.62
C GLY A 309 -0.08 -1.91 -21.53
N VAL A 310 -1.11 -1.26 -22.02
CA VAL A 310 -1.01 -0.10 -22.91
C VAL A 310 -2.09 0.90 -22.52
N ASP A 311 -1.68 2.16 -22.33
CA ASP A 311 -2.59 3.30 -22.33
C ASP A 311 -2.63 3.87 -23.75
N TYR A 312 -3.81 4.20 -24.25
CA TYR A 312 -3.99 4.89 -25.51
C TYR A 312 -4.77 6.19 -25.32
N ASP A 313 -4.11 7.31 -25.60
CA ASP A 313 -4.67 8.64 -25.41
C ASP A 313 -5.48 9.05 -26.64
N PHE A 314 -6.80 9.07 -26.55
CA PHE A 314 -7.69 9.64 -27.58
C PHE A 314 -7.59 11.17 -27.60
N SER A 315 -7.35 11.76 -26.44
CA SER A 315 -7.16 13.19 -26.22
C SER A 315 -6.31 13.43 -24.97
N LYS A 316 -6.02 14.69 -24.65
CA LYS A 316 -5.36 15.08 -23.38
C LYS A 316 -6.14 14.68 -22.14
N ARG A 317 -7.44 14.40 -22.26
CA ARG A 317 -8.33 14.12 -21.13
C ARG A 317 -8.88 12.69 -21.13
N THR A 318 -8.86 12.00 -22.28
CA THR A 318 -9.52 10.69 -22.42
C THR A 318 -8.54 9.66 -22.91
N SER A 319 -8.42 8.57 -22.17
CA SER A 319 -7.54 7.44 -22.48
C SER A 319 -8.28 6.12 -22.33
N ALA A 320 -7.99 5.16 -23.21
CA ALA A 320 -8.28 3.76 -22.96
C ALA A 320 -7.09 3.11 -22.26
N ILE A 321 -7.38 2.17 -21.37
CA ILE A 321 -6.39 1.43 -20.60
C ILE A 321 -6.66 -0.06 -20.81
N VAL A 322 -5.64 -0.80 -21.21
CA VAL A 322 -5.69 -2.28 -21.32
C VAL A 322 -4.52 -2.83 -20.54
N SER A 323 -4.77 -3.74 -19.62
CA SER A 323 -3.71 -4.37 -18.84
C SER A 323 -3.99 -5.84 -18.54
N GLY A 324 -2.91 -6.59 -18.38
CA GLY A 324 -2.90 -7.93 -17.85
C GLY A 324 -1.95 -8.01 -16.65
N ALA A 325 -2.30 -8.81 -15.66
CA ALA A 325 -1.52 -8.97 -14.44
C ALA A 325 -1.42 -10.43 -14.02
N TRP A 326 -0.28 -10.77 -13.50
CA TRP A 326 0.00 -12.03 -12.87
C TRP A 326 0.69 -11.80 -11.53
N LEU A 327 0.14 -12.42 -10.50
CA LEU A 327 0.66 -12.37 -9.15
C LEU A 327 0.72 -13.79 -8.61
N LYS A 328 1.91 -14.24 -8.23
CA LYS A 328 2.12 -15.50 -7.52
C LYS A 328 2.72 -15.21 -6.16
N ARG A 329 2.16 -15.81 -5.16
CA ARG A 329 2.61 -15.70 -3.80
C ARG A 329 2.73 -17.06 -3.15
N ASN A 330 3.91 -17.37 -2.65
CA ASN A 330 4.17 -18.57 -1.90
C ASN A 330 3.74 -18.38 -0.44
N THR A 331 3.08 -19.37 0.13
CA THR A 331 2.49 -19.33 1.48
C THR A 331 3.02 -20.45 2.36
N GLY A 332 4.27 -20.83 2.17
CA GLY A 332 4.92 -21.95 2.84
C GLY A 332 5.24 -23.10 1.90
N ILE A 333 5.84 -24.14 2.44
CA ILE A 333 6.32 -25.30 1.66
C ILE A 333 5.16 -25.93 0.87
N GLY A 334 5.28 -25.94 -0.45
CA GLY A 334 4.35 -26.57 -1.36
C GLY A 334 3.03 -25.81 -1.61
N ASN A 335 2.80 -24.68 -0.96
CA ASN A 335 1.58 -23.90 -1.10
C ASN A 335 1.85 -22.56 -1.79
N TYR A 336 0.94 -22.14 -2.66
CA TYR A 336 0.97 -20.81 -3.26
C TYR A 336 -0.44 -20.33 -3.63
N THR A 337 -0.59 -19.03 -3.70
CA THR A 337 -1.76 -18.37 -4.30
C THR A 337 -1.33 -17.72 -5.60
N GLN A 338 -2.11 -17.90 -6.65
CA GLN A 338 -1.87 -17.25 -7.94
C GLN A 338 -3.14 -16.52 -8.37
N ILE A 339 -2.95 -15.27 -8.81
CA ILE A 339 -4.01 -14.42 -9.34
C ILE A 339 -3.59 -14.01 -10.76
N ASN A 340 -4.51 -14.20 -11.70
CA ASN A 340 -4.40 -13.64 -13.05
C ASN A 340 -5.56 -12.68 -13.23
N ALA A 341 -5.28 -11.49 -13.74
CA ALA A 341 -6.28 -10.47 -14.00
C ALA A 341 -6.05 -9.87 -15.37
N ALA A 342 -7.11 -9.43 -16.01
CA ALA A 342 -7.07 -8.62 -17.21
C ALA A 342 -8.12 -7.53 -17.08
N SER A 343 -7.81 -6.33 -17.52
CA SER A 343 -8.72 -5.19 -17.45
C SER A 343 -8.71 -4.37 -18.72
N VAL A 344 -9.87 -3.82 -19.04
CA VAL A 344 -10.06 -2.80 -20.06
C VAL A 344 -10.88 -1.69 -19.42
N GLY A 345 -10.42 -0.45 -19.55
CA GLY A 345 -11.06 0.69 -18.94
C GLY A 345 -10.97 1.96 -19.78
N LEU A 346 -11.78 2.93 -19.41
CA LEU A 346 -11.70 4.30 -19.89
C LEU A 346 -11.42 5.22 -18.71
N ARG A 347 -10.52 6.16 -18.93
CA ARG A 347 -10.23 7.25 -17.99
C ARG A 347 -10.57 8.56 -18.66
N HIS A 348 -11.32 9.40 -17.95
CA HIS A 348 -11.59 10.77 -18.36
C HIS A 348 -11.28 11.75 -17.23
N LYS A 349 -10.58 12.84 -17.57
CA LYS A 349 -10.27 13.95 -16.66
C LYS A 349 -11.01 15.21 -17.16
N PHE A 350 -11.68 15.91 -16.28
CA PHE A 350 -12.40 17.14 -16.59
C PHE A 350 -11.94 18.34 -15.77
#